data_6ab8a06a4956e0b832f101628709b6e1
#
_entry.id   6ab8a06a4956e0b832f101628709b6e1
#
_cell.length_a   1.000
_cell.length_b   1.000
_cell.length_c   1.000
_cell.angle_alpha   90.00
_cell.angle_beta   90.00
_cell.angle_gamma   90.00
#
_symmetry.space_group_name_H-M   'P 1'
#
loop_
_entity.id
_entity.type
_entity.pdbx_description
1 polymer ?
#
loop_
_entity_poly.entity_id
_entity_poly.type
_entity_poly.pdbx_seq_one_letter_code
_entity_poly.pdbx_strand_id
1 'polypeptide(L)'
;MKILIFCPYYPPHIGGLETHADEFNKYLSQNGIDITVFTPKLPVNAPESEIKYNNVKIIRFPAFEIIPNYPLPKFWSLKFWSLFSQLFKQKFDIVISRTRFFNTSLLALIYAKIKKVRWIHIEHGSDFAQLSSKTKTVIAKFYDYVFGFLIFHFSDQNISISRAVQKFVAKFDKRESPVIYRGLDFESIEKILPDLKIKKEFEKKIIISFVGRLYKWKGVENSIKAIKLLSKDLKEKIVFLIIGDGEDFPHLKKISEKENYIKMLGNLPREKAIGILKISDIYLHSSMPGGGLSTSLLEAMICNCAVIATPNEGADEVIKNNENGILIKRTDTNLAMEQIVHLIKNKQEIKRYSEKSKIDIHNNFNWKKSINLYAEIFKKR
;
A
#
# COMPACT_ATOMS: atom_id res chain seq x y z
N MET A 1 -6.93 20.18 18.29
CA MET A 1 -7.88 19.64 17.28
C MET A 1 -8.03 18.16 17.53
N LYS A 2 -9.28 17.66 17.47
CA LYS A 2 -9.60 16.24 17.70
C LYS A 2 -10.16 15.63 16.42
N ILE A 3 -9.56 14.55 15.97
CA ILE A 3 -9.94 13.85 14.72
C ILE A 3 -10.40 12.45 15.02
N LEU A 4 -11.55 12.05 14.44
CA LEU A 4 -12.04 10.68 14.43
C LEU A 4 -11.73 10.06 13.07
N ILE A 5 -11.03 8.93 13.07
CA ILE A 5 -10.62 8.23 11.84
C ILE A 5 -11.26 6.85 11.78
N PHE A 6 -12.04 6.58 10.75
CA PHE A 6 -12.58 5.27 10.44
C PHE A 6 -11.62 4.55 9.49
N CYS A 7 -10.97 3.49 9.98
CA CYS A 7 -10.04 2.68 9.21
C CYS A 7 -10.61 1.28 8.98
N PRO A 8 -10.52 0.71 7.75
CA PRO A 8 -10.93 -0.66 7.50
C PRO A 8 -9.99 -1.68 8.13
N TYR A 9 -8.70 -1.34 8.25
CA TYR A 9 -7.67 -2.12 8.91
C TYR A 9 -6.69 -1.20 9.62
N TYR A 10 -6.09 -1.73 10.70
CA TYR A 10 -5.04 -1.04 11.46
C TYR A 10 -4.06 -2.07 12.05
N PRO A 11 -2.79 -1.74 12.31
CA PRO A 11 -1.89 -2.67 12.98
C PRO A 11 -2.47 -3.24 14.27
N PRO A 12 -2.23 -4.54 14.59
CA PRO A 12 -1.18 -5.42 14.06
C PRO A 12 -1.53 -6.13 12.74
N HIS A 13 -2.67 -5.85 12.09
CA HIS A 13 -2.92 -6.35 10.73
C HIS A 13 -1.87 -5.79 9.77
N ILE A 14 -1.38 -6.61 8.81
CA ILE A 14 -0.23 -6.27 7.97
C ILE A 14 -0.70 -5.90 6.55
N GLY A 15 -0.30 -4.73 6.08
CA GLY A 15 -0.55 -4.27 4.72
C GLY A 15 -0.15 -2.82 4.49
N GLY A 16 -0.19 -2.39 3.23
CA GLY A 16 0.20 -1.02 2.85
C GLY A 16 -0.76 0.05 3.36
N LEU A 17 -2.06 -0.27 3.47
CA LEU A 17 -3.09 0.62 3.99
C LEU A 17 -2.90 0.86 5.49
N GLU A 18 -2.61 -0.21 6.25
CA GLU A 18 -2.34 -0.20 7.68
C GLU A 18 -1.09 0.60 8.01
N THR A 19 -0.01 0.33 7.29
CA THR A 19 1.25 1.07 7.43
C THR A 19 1.03 2.55 7.14
N HIS A 20 0.32 2.89 6.06
CA HIS A 20 -0.03 4.27 5.75
C HIS A 20 -0.87 4.92 6.86
N ALA A 21 -1.86 4.21 7.41
CA ALA A 21 -2.73 4.74 8.45
C ALA A 21 -1.96 5.00 9.76
N ASP A 22 -1.08 4.07 10.15
CA ASP A 22 -0.29 4.19 11.37
C ASP A 22 0.76 5.31 11.27
N GLU A 23 1.51 5.36 10.16
CA GLU A 23 2.48 6.44 9.91
C GLU A 23 1.80 7.82 9.82
N PHE A 24 0.67 7.93 9.09
CA PHE A 24 -0.12 9.15 9.03
C PHE A 24 -0.54 9.64 10.42
N ASN A 25 -1.05 8.74 11.26
CA ASN A 25 -1.47 9.06 12.62
C ASN A 25 -0.28 9.46 13.50
N LYS A 26 0.86 8.77 13.38
CA LYS A 26 2.11 9.10 14.07
C LYS A 26 2.51 10.54 13.78
N TYR A 27 2.59 10.91 12.51
CA TYR A 27 3.06 12.24 12.11
C TYR A 27 2.04 13.35 12.39
N LEU A 28 0.73 13.07 12.31
CA LEU A 28 -0.30 14.02 12.75
C LEU A 28 -0.26 14.25 14.26
N SER A 29 -0.05 13.19 15.04
CA SER A 29 0.02 13.30 16.51
C SER A 29 1.21 14.14 16.97
N GLN A 30 2.33 14.06 16.27
CA GLN A 30 3.51 14.90 16.51
C GLN A 30 3.24 16.40 16.30
N ASN A 31 2.18 16.75 15.55
CA ASN A 31 1.72 18.12 15.39
C ASN A 31 0.62 18.52 16.41
N GLY A 32 0.49 17.80 17.51
CA GLY A 32 -0.44 18.13 18.60
C GLY A 32 -1.90 17.85 18.30
N ILE A 33 -2.19 16.92 17.36
CA ILE A 33 -3.55 16.52 16.99
C ILE A 33 -3.94 15.26 17.78
N ASP A 34 -5.04 15.33 18.54
CA ASP A 34 -5.62 14.17 19.22
C ASP A 34 -6.39 13.31 18.22
N ILE A 35 -6.07 12.03 18.17
CA ILE A 35 -6.66 11.12 17.19
C ILE A 35 -7.39 9.97 17.89
N THR A 36 -8.60 9.69 17.45
CA THR A 36 -9.31 8.46 17.78
C THR A 36 -9.48 7.64 16.51
N VAL A 37 -8.93 6.43 16.49
CA VAL A 37 -9.09 5.47 15.39
C VAL A 37 -10.17 4.48 15.76
N PHE A 38 -11.17 4.31 14.90
CA PHE A 38 -12.21 3.31 15.02
C PHE A 38 -12.05 2.27 13.90
N THR A 39 -11.73 1.02 14.26
CA THR A 39 -11.28 0.00 13.32
C THR A 39 -11.76 -1.39 13.72
N PRO A 40 -11.89 -2.37 12.79
CA PRO A 40 -12.17 -3.76 13.11
C PRO A 40 -11.13 -4.39 14.06
N LYS A 41 -11.56 -5.27 14.96
CA LYS A 41 -10.67 -6.10 15.79
C LYS A 41 -10.15 -7.28 14.96
N LEU A 42 -9.15 -7.00 14.13
CA LEU A 42 -8.47 -7.97 13.28
C LEU A 42 -6.94 -7.73 13.36
N PRO A 43 -6.15 -8.81 13.58
CA PRO A 43 -6.57 -10.19 13.89
C PRO A 43 -7.33 -10.29 15.22
N VAL A 44 -7.99 -11.41 15.47
CA VAL A 44 -8.88 -11.60 16.64
C VAL A 44 -8.17 -11.36 17.99
N ASN A 45 -6.88 -11.66 18.06
CA ASN A 45 -6.01 -11.45 19.23
C ASN A 45 -5.52 -9.99 19.39
N ALA A 46 -5.86 -9.09 18.48
CA ALA A 46 -5.50 -7.68 18.62
C ALA A 46 -6.15 -7.09 19.90
N PRO A 47 -5.49 -6.15 20.60
CA PRO A 47 -6.05 -5.51 21.79
C PRO A 47 -7.33 -4.73 21.41
N GLU A 48 -8.30 -4.69 22.33
CA GLU A 48 -9.56 -3.98 22.09
C GLU A 48 -9.37 -2.47 22.04
N SER A 49 -8.45 -1.97 22.84
CA SER A 49 -8.10 -0.56 22.90
C SER A 49 -6.63 -0.42 23.26
N GLU A 50 -5.98 0.56 22.68
CA GLU A 50 -4.60 0.93 23.01
C GLU A 50 -4.37 2.42 22.73
N ILE A 51 -3.31 2.98 23.30
CA ILE A 51 -2.84 4.34 23.02
C ILE A 51 -1.45 4.22 22.39
N LYS A 52 -1.28 4.84 21.24
CA LYS A 52 0.02 4.99 20.56
C LYS A 52 0.41 6.46 20.46
N TYR A 53 1.69 6.70 20.38
CA TYR A 53 2.22 8.06 20.12
C TYR A 53 1.68 9.15 21.08
N ASN A 54 1.34 8.76 22.32
CA ASN A 54 0.77 9.54 23.44
C ASN A 54 -0.68 10.02 23.22
N ASN A 55 -1.10 10.38 22.02
CA ASN A 55 -2.40 10.98 21.71
C ASN A 55 -3.16 10.33 20.56
N VAL A 56 -2.81 9.10 20.18
CA VAL A 56 -3.55 8.28 19.22
C VAL A 56 -4.25 7.13 19.96
N LYS A 57 -5.55 7.30 20.24
CA LYS A 57 -6.39 6.27 20.85
C LYS A 57 -6.97 5.36 19.76
N ILE A 58 -6.74 4.07 19.86
CA ILE A 58 -7.28 3.07 18.93
C ILE A 58 -8.38 2.29 19.65
N ILE A 59 -9.55 2.19 19.02
CA ILE A 59 -10.71 1.45 19.50
C ILE A 59 -11.06 0.42 18.43
N ARG A 60 -11.04 -0.87 18.80
CA ARG A 60 -11.33 -1.96 17.89
C ARG A 60 -12.69 -2.58 18.19
N PHE A 61 -13.57 -2.55 17.21
CA PHE A 61 -14.91 -3.13 17.31
C PHE A 61 -14.95 -4.58 16.83
N PRO A 62 -15.92 -5.39 17.33
CA PRO A 62 -16.13 -6.77 16.89
C PRO A 62 -16.37 -6.84 15.38
N ALA A 63 -15.56 -7.64 14.69
CA ALA A 63 -15.61 -7.81 13.25
C ALA A 63 -15.30 -9.27 12.86
N PHE A 64 -15.55 -9.61 11.61
CA PHE A 64 -15.23 -10.88 10.99
C PHE A 64 -14.96 -10.70 9.50
N GLU A 65 -14.43 -11.71 8.84
CA GLU A 65 -14.22 -11.73 7.40
C GLU A 65 -14.89 -12.95 6.78
N ILE A 66 -15.79 -12.73 5.82
CA ILE A 66 -16.35 -13.79 4.97
C ILE A 66 -15.47 -13.93 3.72
N ILE A 67 -15.04 -12.79 3.20
CA ILE A 67 -14.12 -12.70 2.08
C ILE A 67 -12.78 -12.24 2.64
N PRO A 68 -11.67 -12.93 2.34
CA PRO A 68 -10.36 -12.50 2.79
C PRO A 68 -10.08 -11.04 2.45
N ASN A 69 -9.56 -10.29 3.42
CA ASN A 69 -9.28 -8.86 3.32
C ASN A 69 -10.52 -7.97 3.08
N TYR A 70 -11.70 -8.41 3.52
CA TYR A 70 -12.90 -7.60 3.55
C TYR A 70 -13.57 -7.70 4.94
N PRO A 71 -13.26 -6.79 5.88
CA PRO A 71 -13.74 -6.82 7.24
C PRO A 71 -15.19 -6.34 7.30
N LEU A 72 -16.03 -7.12 7.96
CA LEU A 72 -17.43 -6.80 8.21
C LEU A 72 -17.64 -6.56 9.71
N PRO A 73 -18.25 -5.45 10.12
CA PRO A 73 -18.66 -5.25 11.51
C PRO A 73 -19.69 -6.31 11.93
N LYS A 74 -19.58 -6.83 13.14
CA LYS A 74 -20.62 -7.68 13.73
C LYS A 74 -21.80 -6.82 14.20
N PHE A 75 -22.66 -6.39 13.28
CA PHE A 75 -23.80 -5.51 13.56
C PHE A 75 -24.80 -6.09 14.55
N TRP A 76 -24.82 -7.41 14.77
CA TRP A 76 -25.63 -8.07 15.80
C TRP A 76 -25.02 -8.02 17.20
N SER A 77 -23.78 -7.50 17.35
CA SER A 77 -23.10 -7.41 18.64
C SER A 77 -23.48 -6.15 19.40
N LEU A 78 -24.01 -6.31 20.62
CA LEU A 78 -24.27 -5.18 21.52
C LEU A 78 -22.99 -4.37 21.80
N LYS A 79 -21.84 -5.06 21.86
CA LYS A 79 -20.53 -4.42 22.05
C LYS A 79 -20.17 -3.48 20.88
N PHE A 80 -20.47 -3.86 19.64
CA PHE A 80 -20.29 -2.97 18.50
C PHE A 80 -21.06 -1.66 18.70
N TRP A 81 -22.35 -1.75 18.99
CA TRP A 81 -23.19 -0.57 19.17
C TRP A 81 -22.82 0.26 20.41
N SER A 82 -22.41 -0.40 21.49
CA SER A 82 -21.87 0.29 22.68
C SER A 82 -20.63 1.11 22.33
N LEU A 83 -19.65 0.54 21.62
CA LEU A 83 -18.44 1.26 21.21
C LEU A 83 -18.75 2.38 20.21
N PHE A 84 -19.63 2.11 19.24
CA PHE A 84 -20.01 3.13 18.26
C PHE A 84 -20.77 4.29 18.92
N SER A 85 -21.71 4.01 19.84
CA SER A 85 -22.44 5.05 20.57
C SER A 85 -21.56 5.91 21.47
N GLN A 86 -20.48 5.34 22.04
CA GLN A 86 -19.51 6.10 22.83
C GLN A 86 -18.81 7.20 22.01
N LEU A 87 -18.67 7.03 20.69
CA LEU A 87 -18.12 8.08 19.83
C LEU A 87 -19.04 9.31 19.80
N PHE A 88 -20.36 9.13 19.88
CA PHE A 88 -21.33 10.24 19.87
C PHE A 88 -21.30 11.08 21.15
N LYS A 89 -20.74 10.55 22.25
CA LYS A 89 -20.54 11.31 23.50
C LYS A 89 -19.32 12.20 23.48
N GLN A 90 -18.46 12.05 22.44
CA GLN A 90 -17.25 12.85 22.26
C GLN A 90 -17.48 13.94 21.20
N LYS A 91 -16.71 15.01 21.29
CA LYS A 91 -16.65 16.06 20.26
C LYS A 91 -15.41 15.89 19.40
N PHE A 92 -15.59 15.80 18.10
CA PHE A 92 -14.52 15.78 17.12
C PHE A 92 -14.68 16.96 16.18
N ASP A 93 -13.57 17.53 15.74
CA ASP A 93 -13.54 18.66 14.82
C ASP A 93 -13.64 18.18 13.36
N ILE A 94 -13.07 17.00 13.09
CA ILE A 94 -13.01 16.38 11.74
C ILE A 94 -13.23 14.88 11.87
N VAL A 95 -13.94 14.32 10.89
CA VAL A 95 -14.04 12.88 10.64
C VAL A 95 -13.24 12.54 9.40
N ILE A 96 -12.42 11.48 9.45
CA ILE A 96 -11.70 10.95 8.28
C ILE A 96 -12.15 9.52 8.03
N SER A 97 -12.41 9.16 6.78
CA SER A 97 -12.59 7.78 6.34
C SER A 97 -11.55 7.41 5.27
N ARG A 98 -11.29 6.12 5.13
CA ARG A 98 -10.29 5.60 4.20
C ARG A 98 -10.87 4.51 3.34
N THR A 99 -10.68 4.63 2.03
CA THR A 99 -11.10 3.66 1.01
C THR A 99 -12.60 3.39 0.99
N ARG A 100 -13.26 3.84 -0.05
CA ARG A 100 -14.72 3.80 -0.24
C ARG A 100 -15.36 2.42 -0.11
N PHE A 101 -14.62 1.38 -0.51
CA PHE A 101 -15.12 0.02 -0.63
C PHE A 101 -15.53 -0.60 0.71
N PHE A 102 -15.04 -0.09 1.84
CA PHE A 102 -15.23 -0.70 3.14
C PHE A 102 -16.39 -0.07 3.94
N ASN A 103 -17.09 -0.90 4.72
CA ASN A 103 -18.20 -0.46 5.60
C ASN A 103 -17.78 0.61 6.62
N THR A 104 -16.51 0.71 6.97
CA THR A 104 -16.00 1.77 7.85
C THR A 104 -16.21 3.16 7.27
N SER A 105 -16.18 3.31 5.94
CA SER A 105 -16.47 4.59 5.28
C SER A 105 -17.96 4.94 5.35
N LEU A 106 -18.87 3.94 5.34
CA LEU A 106 -20.28 4.17 5.59
C LEU A 106 -20.56 4.55 7.04
N LEU A 107 -19.87 3.93 8.01
CA LEU A 107 -19.98 4.33 9.41
C LEU A 107 -19.51 5.78 9.60
N ALA A 108 -18.47 6.21 8.89
CA ALA A 108 -18.02 7.60 8.90
C ALA A 108 -19.07 8.54 8.31
N LEU A 109 -19.72 8.18 7.18
CA LEU A 109 -20.83 8.93 6.58
C LEU A 109 -21.96 9.11 7.60
N ILE A 110 -22.43 8.02 8.20
CA ILE A 110 -23.51 8.04 9.19
C ILE A 110 -23.15 8.94 10.37
N TYR A 111 -21.95 8.73 10.94
CA TYR A 111 -21.47 9.54 12.06
C TYR A 111 -21.40 11.02 11.73
N ALA A 112 -20.74 11.37 10.63
CA ALA A 112 -20.50 12.75 10.21
C ALA A 112 -21.82 13.50 9.95
N LYS A 113 -22.79 12.85 9.28
CA LYS A 113 -24.10 13.47 9.00
C LYS A 113 -24.94 13.68 10.26
N ILE A 114 -24.98 12.70 11.18
CA ILE A 114 -25.73 12.84 12.45
C ILE A 114 -25.10 13.92 13.33
N LYS A 115 -23.78 13.93 13.46
CA LYS A 115 -23.07 14.91 14.30
C LYS A 115 -22.81 16.25 13.63
N LYS A 116 -23.10 16.36 12.33
CA LYS A 116 -22.82 17.56 11.50
C LYS A 116 -21.36 17.98 11.60
N VAL A 117 -20.44 17.01 11.57
CA VAL A 117 -18.99 17.21 11.63
C VAL A 117 -18.43 17.10 10.22
N ARG A 118 -17.50 17.98 9.87
CA ARG A 118 -16.80 17.97 8.58
C ARG A 118 -16.15 16.61 8.33
N TRP A 119 -16.45 16.02 7.16
CA TRP A 119 -16.00 14.70 6.79
C TRP A 119 -15.07 14.75 5.57
N ILE A 120 -13.85 14.23 5.75
CA ILE A 120 -12.82 14.11 4.72
C ILE A 120 -12.65 12.63 4.38
N HIS A 121 -12.74 12.31 3.09
CA HIS A 121 -12.50 10.95 2.62
C HIS A 121 -11.14 10.85 1.93
N ILE A 122 -10.30 9.89 2.35
CA ILE A 122 -9.00 9.60 1.73
C ILE A 122 -9.13 8.33 0.90
N GLU A 123 -9.07 8.47 -0.42
CA GLU A 123 -9.20 7.34 -1.33
C GLU A 123 -7.83 6.74 -1.67
N HIS A 124 -7.79 5.39 -1.64
CA HIS A 124 -6.59 4.60 -1.91
C HIS A 124 -6.68 3.75 -3.18
N GLY A 125 -7.87 3.51 -3.72
CA GLY A 125 -8.11 2.69 -4.90
C GLY A 125 -8.21 3.50 -6.18
N SER A 126 -7.50 3.08 -7.23
CA SER A 126 -7.51 3.74 -8.55
C SER A 126 -8.43 3.08 -9.58
N ASP A 127 -9.10 1.98 -9.19
CA ASP A 127 -10.06 1.27 -10.05
C ASP A 127 -11.06 0.48 -9.19
N PHE A 128 -12.06 -0.12 -9.83
CA PHE A 128 -13.01 -1.00 -9.19
C PHE A 128 -12.35 -2.28 -8.68
N ALA A 129 -12.92 -2.86 -7.61
CA ALA A 129 -12.44 -4.12 -7.06
C ALA A 129 -12.53 -5.24 -8.11
N GLN A 130 -11.41 -5.96 -8.30
CA GLN A 130 -11.33 -7.15 -9.15
C GLN A 130 -11.15 -8.38 -8.26
N LEU A 131 -12.05 -9.35 -8.41
CA LEU A 131 -12.04 -10.61 -7.66
C LEU A 131 -11.68 -11.77 -8.59
N SER A 132 -11.39 -12.93 -8.02
CA SER A 132 -11.01 -14.15 -8.76
C SER A 132 -12.06 -14.65 -9.74
N SER A 133 -13.35 -14.38 -9.49
CA SER A 133 -14.48 -14.77 -10.36
C SER A 133 -15.06 -13.56 -11.10
N LYS A 134 -15.36 -13.71 -12.38
CA LYS A 134 -16.02 -12.67 -13.20
C LYS A 134 -17.36 -12.23 -12.59
N THR A 135 -18.20 -13.19 -12.15
CA THR A 135 -19.49 -12.89 -11.52
C THR A 135 -19.32 -12.10 -10.22
N LYS A 136 -18.40 -12.56 -9.34
CA LYS A 136 -18.07 -11.82 -8.10
C LYS A 136 -17.54 -10.43 -8.40
N THR A 137 -16.74 -10.26 -9.45
CA THR A 137 -16.21 -8.97 -9.87
C THR A 137 -17.33 -8.02 -10.33
N VAL A 138 -18.33 -8.50 -11.08
CA VAL A 138 -19.48 -7.68 -11.49
C VAL A 138 -20.29 -7.21 -10.28
N ILE A 139 -20.59 -8.10 -9.35
CA ILE A 139 -21.30 -7.76 -8.11
C ILE A 139 -20.49 -6.75 -7.28
N ALA A 140 -19.20 -7.01 -7.09
CA ALA A 140 -18.31 -6.11 -6.39
C ALA A 140 -18.22 -4.73 -7.05
N LYS A 141 -18.19 -4.68 -8.38
CA LYS A 141 -18.18 -3.43 -9.14
C LYS A 141 -19.48 -2.64 -8.96
N PHE A 142 -20.64 -3.30 -8.97
CA PHE A 142 -21.92 -2.63 -8.70
C PHE A 142 -21.97 -2.08 -7.28
N TYR A 143 -21.61 -2.89 -6.30
CA TYR A 143 -21.49 -2.48 -4.90
C TYR A 143 -20.55 -1.26 -4.78
N ASP A 144 -19.35 -1.37 -5.33
CA ASP A 144 -18.33 -0.34 -5.30
C ASP A 144 -18.77 0.96 -6.00
N TYR A 145 -19.57 0.84 -7.07
CA TYR A 145 -20.14 2.00 -7.74
C TYR A 145 -21.15 2.73 -6.85
N VAL A 146 -22.10 1.99 -6.24
CA VAL A 146 -23.13 2.59 -5.37
C VAL A 146 -22.49 3.23 -4.13
N PHE A 147 -21.63 2.50 -3.43
CA PHE A 147 -20.99 3.01 -2.23
C PHE A 147 -19.95 4.09 -2.54
N GLY A 148 -19.24 3.94 -3.66
CA GLY A 148 -18.34 4.98 -4.15
C GLY A 148 -19.06 6.29 -4.42
N PHE A 149 -20.21 6.25 -5.09
CA PHE A 149 -21.03 7.42 -5.31
C PHE A 149 -21.43 8.09 -3.97
N LEU A 150 -21.94 7.30 -3.02
CA LEU A 150 -22.35 7.83 -1.72
C LEU A 150 -21.18 8.46 -0.97
N ILE A 151 -20.03 7.79 -0.92
CA ILE A 151 -18.86 8.27 -0.18
C ILE A 151 -18.30 9.54 -0.82
N PHE A 152 -18.05 9.52 -2.13
CA PHE A 152 -17.42 10.66 -2.79
C PHE A 152 -18.34 11.88 -2.87
N HIS A 153 -19.63 11.65 -3.10
CA HIS A 153 -20.59 12.76 -3.23
C HIS A 153 -20.92 13.42 -1.89
N PHE A 154 -21.05 12.63 -0.83
CA PHE A 154 -21.49 13.15 0.47
C PHE A 154 -20.35 13.54 1.42
N SER A 155 -19.08 13.21 1.11
CA SER A 155 -17.95 13.77 1.84
C SER A 155 -17.83 15.27 1.57
N ASP A 156 -17.34 16.03 2.54
CA ASP A 156 -17.11 17.45 2.36
C ASP A 156 -15.82 17.71 1.53
N GLN A 157 -14.86 16.79 1.60
CA GLN A 157 -13.63 16.81 0.80
C GLN A 157 -13.16 15.40 0.50
N ASN A 158 -12.89 15.11 -0.77
CA ASN A 158 -12.14 13.93 -1.18
C ASN A 158 -10.65 14.25 -1.30
N ILE A 159 -9.78 13.34 -0.88
CA ILE A 159 -8.33 13.42 -1.04
C ILE A 159 -7.86 12.15 -1.73
N SER A 160 -7.06 12.29 -2.74
CA SER A 160 -6.49 11.18 -3.53
C SER A 160 -5.03 10.95 -3.19
N ILE A 161 -4.61 9.69 -2.99
CA ILE A 161 -3.20 9.38 -2.68
C ILE A 161 -2.29 9.34 -3.91
N SER A 162 -2.85 9.46 -5.12
CA SER A 162 -2.13 9.51 -6.39
C SER A 162 -2.98 10.14 -7.48
N ARG A 163 -2.38 10.53 -8.60
CA ARG A 163 -3.10 11.05 -9.77
C ARG A 163 -4.03 10.00 -10.39
N ALA A 164 -3.62 8.74 -10.37
CA ALA A 164 -4.48 7.64 -10.84
C ALA A 164 -5.75 7.54 -9.99
N VAL A 165 -5.62 7.68 -8.66
CA VAL A 165 -6.78 7.73 -7.74
C VAL A 165 -7.63 8.97 -7.99
N GLN A 166 -7.03 10.14 -8.20
CA GLN A 166 -7.75 11.37 -8.54
C GLN A 166 -8.61 11.21 -9.80
N LYS A 167 -8.04 10.63 -10.86
CA LYS A 167 -8.78 10.34 -12.10
C LYS A 167 -9.95 9.37 -11.86
N PHE A 168 -9.80 8.45 -10.93
CA PHE A 168 -10.88 7.54 -10.57
C PHE A 168 -11.99 8.27 -9.77
N VAL A 169 -11.65 9.06 -8.76
CA VAL A 169 -12.59 9.86 -7.97
C VAL A 169 -13.39 10.80 -8.88
N ALA A 170 -12.76 11.43 -9.87
CA ALA A 170 -13.39 12.33 -10.83
C ALA A 170 -14.49 11.67 -11.70
N LYS A 171 -14.58 10.33 -11.74
CA LYS A 171 -15.70 9.63 -12.38
C LYS A 171 -17.01 9.74 -11.60
N PHE A 172 -16.93 10.00 -10.30
CA PHE A 172 -18.08 10.07 -9.37
C PHE A 172 -18.36 11.46 -8.86
N ASP A 173 -17.31 12.26 -8.70
CA ASP A 173 -17.40 13.61 -8.13
C ASP A 173 -16.53 14.56 -8.95
N LYS A 174 -17.16 15.62 -9.43
CA LYS A 174 -16.49 16.66 -10.23
C LYS A 174 -15.75 17.70 -9.37
N ARG A 175 -15.97 17.70 -8.04
CA ARG A 175 -15.21 18.56 -7.13
C ARG A 175 -13.74 18.17 -7.15
N GLU A 176 -12.88 19.15 -6.94
CA GLU A 176 -11.44 18.90 -6.90
C GLU A 176 -11.09 17.94 -5.74
N SER A 177 -10.39 16.85 -6.07
CA SER A 177 -9.79 15.94 -5.11
C SER A 177 -8.27 16.17 -5.13
N PRO A 178 -7.70 16.95 -4.21
CA PRO A 178 -6.26 17.19 -4.19
C PRO A 178 -5.49 15.90 -4.03
N VAL A 179 -4.35 15.82 -4.74
CA VAL A 179 -3.43 14.70 -4.62
C VAL A 179 -2.45 14.97 -3.49
N ILE A 180 -2.50 14.13 -2.45
CA ILE A 180 -1.51 14.14 -1.37
C ILE A 180 -0.87 12.77 -1.33
N TYR A 181 0.36 12.70 -1.84
CA TYR A 181 1.13 11.47 -1.78
C TYR A 181 1.43 11.10 -0.32
N ARG A 182 1.51 9.80 -0.08
CA ARG A 182 1.98 9.32 1.22
C ARG A 182 3.44 9.70 1.45
N GLY A 183 3.79 9.92 2.71
CA GLY A 183 5.19 9.91 3.13
C GLY A 183 5.70 8.48 3.39
N LEU A 184 7.00 8.39 3.60
CA LEU A 184 7.67 7.23 4.21
C LEU A 184 8.28 7.63 5.53
N ASP A 185 8.30 6.72 6.49
CA ASP A 185 9.02 6.88 7.75
C ASP A 185 10.50 6.53 7.54
N PHE A 186 11.26 7.49 6.98
CA PHE A 186 12.67 7.30 6.64
C PHE A 186 13.51 6.89 7.84
N GLU A 187 13.29 7.53 9.01
CA GLU A 187 14.03 7.21 10.23
C GLU A 187 13.84 5.75 10.66
N SER A 188 12.61 5.25 10.55
CA SER A 188 12.31 3.85 10.85
C SER A 188 12.98 2.92 9.84
N ILE A 189 12.92 3.24 8.54
CA ILE A 189 13.54 2.44 7.49
C ILE A 189 15.08 2.43 7.63
N GLU A 190 15.69 3.56 7.96
CA GLU A 190 17.14 3.69 8.11
C GLU A 190 17.69 2.83 9.26
N LYS A 191 16.95 2.73 10.37
CA LYS A 191 17.33 1.91 11.55
C LYS A 191 17.29 0.41 11.29
N ILE A 192 16.57 -0.06 10.28
CA ILE A 192 16.50 -1.49 9.93
C ILE A 192 17.83 -1.91 9.31
N LEU A 193 18.41 -2.97 9.85
CA LEU A 193 19.67 -3.52 9.35
C LEU A 193 19.44 -4.34 8.07
N PRO A 194 20.40 -4.32 7.12
CA PRO A 194 20.41 -5.22 5.97
C PRO A 194 20.39 -6.70 6.41
N ASP A 195 19.75 -7.57 5.66
CA ASP A 195 19.76 -9.01 5.95
C ASP A 195 21.11 -9.63 5.49
N LEU A 196 22.10 -9.56 6.38
CA LEU A 196 23.45 -10.06 6.10
C LEU A 196 23.52 -11.58 5.90
N LYS A 197 22.55 -12.34 6.44
CA LYS A 197 22.49 -13.79 6.23
C LYS A 197 22.17 -14.11 4.76
N ILE A 198 21.11 -13.50 4.22
CA ILE A 198 20.75 -13.66 2.81
C ILE A 198 21.83 -13.06 1.91
N LYS A 199 22.42 -11.92 2.29
CA LYS A 199 23.51 -11.31 1.52
C LYS A 199 24.70 -12.26 1.38
N LYS A 200 25.10 -12.94 2.46
CA LYS A 200 26.21 -13.92 2.46
C LYS A 200 25.87 -15.15 1.62
N GLU A 201 24.61 -15.64 1.71
CA GLU A 201 24.16 -16.79 0.91
C GLU A 201 24.26 -16.55 -0.59
N PHE A 202 24.00 -15.30 -1.02
CA PHE A 202 23.98 -14.89 -2.44
C PHE A 202 25.07 -13.87 -2.80
N GLU A 203 26.18 -13.84 -2.10
CA GLU A 203 27.24 -12.81 -2.21
C GLU A 203 27.75 -12.58 -3.64
N LYS A 204 27.80 -13.65 -4.45
CA LYS A 204 28.30 -13.59 -5.84
C LYS A 204 27.18 -13.38 -6.86
N LYS A 205 25.94 -13.15 -6.42
CA LYS A 205 24.78 -13.03 -7.29
C LYS A 205 24.20 -11.62 -7.24
N ILE A 206 23.59 -11.22 -8.34
CA ILE A 206 22.72 -10.05 -8.39
C ILE A 206 21.38 -10.46 -7.74
N ILE A 207 21.00 -9.76 -6.70
CA ILE A 207 19.76 -10.02 -5.96
C ILE A 207 18.64 -9.21 -6.59
N ILE A 208 17.68 -9.90 -7.19
CA ILE A 208 16.44 -9.35 -7.71
C ILE A 208 15.35 -9.62 -6.68
N SER A 209 14.48 -8.67 -6.37
CA SER A 209 13.44 -8.86 -5.38
C SER A 209 12.06 -8.39 -5.84
N PHE A 210 11.03 -9.00 -5.24
CA PHE A 210 9.65 -8.55 -5.24
C PHE A 210 9.13 -8.60 -3.80
N VAL A 211 8.39 -7.58 -3.38
CA VAL A 211 7.73 -7.53 -2.06
C VAL A 211 6.27 -7.12 -2.25
N GLY A 212 5.34 -7.93 -1.76
CA GLY A 212 3.92 -7.60 -1.81
C GLY A 212 2.99 -8.79 -1.68
N ARG A 213 1.67 -8.51 -1.65
CA ARG A 213 0.67 -9.57 -1.64
C ARG A 213 0.68 -10.32 -2.97
N LEU A 214 0.60 -11.65 -2.92
CA LEU A 214 0.65 -12.50 -4.10
C LEU A 214 -0.76 -12.71 -4.66
N TYR A 215 -1.25 -11.70 -5.37
CA TYR A 215 -2.48 -11.76 -6.17
C TYR A 215 -2.15 -11.65 -7.64
N LYS A 216 -3.00 -12.19 -8.51
CA LYS A 216 -2.80 -12.16 -9.97
C LYS A 216 -2.50 -10.77 -10.51
N TRP A 217 -3.19 -9.76 -10.00
CA TRP A 217 -2.99 -8.38 -10.45
C TRP A 217 -1.64 -7.76 -10.02
N LYS A 218 -0.90 -8.39 -9.11
CA LYS A 218 0.49 -8.02 -8.81
C LYS A 218 1.49 -8.49 -9.88
N GLY A 219 1.06 -9.38 -10.78
CA GLY A 219 1.82 -9.76 -11.97
C GLY A 219 3.13 -10.50 -11.71
N VAL A 220 3.31 -11.11 -10.53
CA VAL A 220 4.54 -11.82 -10.15
C VAL A 220 4.85 -12.97 -11.11
N GLU A 221 3.81 -13.61 -11.66
CA GLU A 221 3.96 -14.63 -12.70
C GLU A 221 4.70 -14.08 -13.93
N ASN A 222 4.45 -12.84 -14.35
CA ASN A 222 5.14 -12.21 -15.48
C ASN A 222 6.63 -11.98 -15.14
N SER A 223 6.95 -11.60 -13.90
CA SER A 223 8.34 -11.49 -13.44
C SER A 223 9.04 -12.85 -13.44
N ILE A 224 8.38 -13.91 -12.96
CA ILE A 224 8.91 -15.28 -13.01
C ILE A 224 9.16 -15.70 -14.46
N LYS A 225 8.19 -15.45 -15.37
CA LYS A 225 8.35 -15.77 -16.80
C LYS A 225 9.53 -15.02 -17.42
N ALA A 226 9.68 -13.73 -17.14
CA ALA A 226 10.81 -12.93 -17.64
C ALA A 226 12.16 -13.49 -17.16
N ILE A 227 12.27 -13.82 -15.89
CA ILE A 227 13.47 -14.43 -15.29
C ILE A 227 13.76 -15.81 -15.93
N LYS A 228 12.74 -16.61 -16.22
CA LYS A 228 12.90 -17.95 -16.87
C LYS A 228 13.36 -17.86 -18.33
N LEU A 229 13.17 -16.74 -19.00
CA LEU A 229 13.68 -16.51 -20.37
C LEU A 229 15.17 -16.16 -20.42
N LEU A 230 15.81 -15.85 -19.29
CA LEU A 230 17.25 -15.57 -19.24
C LEU A 230 18.07 -16.78 -19.73
N SER A 231 19.23 -16.52 -20.33
CA SER A 231 20.19 -17.57 -20.66
C SER A 231 20.71 -18.29 -19.40
N LYS A 232 21.23 -19.50 -19.56
CA LYS A 232 21.75 -20.30 -18.44
C LYS A 232 22.82 -19.52 -17.66
N ASP A 233 23.76 -18.90 -18.35
CA ASP A 233 24.85 -18.13 -17.73
C ASP A 233 24.35 -16.95 -16.90
N LEU A 234 23.24 -16.32 -17.30
CA LEU A 234 22.65 -15.22 -16.53
C LEU A 234 21.85 -15.74 -15.34
N LYS A 235 21.15 -16.86 -15.47
CA LYS A 235 20.45 -17.53 -14.35
C LYS A 235 21.40 -17.91 -13.23
N GLU A 236 22.62 -18.31 -13.56
CA GLU A 236 23.66 -18.65 -12.57
C GLU A 236 24.16 -17.40 -11.81
N LYS A 237 24.05 -16.21 -12.38
CA LYS A 237 24.52 -14.92 -11.82
C LYS A 237 23.48 -14.20 -10.98
N ILE A 238 22.26 -14.69 -10.89
CA ILE A 238 21.15 -14.02 -10.19
C ILE A 238 20.53 -14.90 -9.11
N VAL A 239 19.77 -14.26 -8.23
CA VAL A 239 18.71 -14.87 -7.44
C VAL A 239 17.49 -13.94 -7.43
N PHE A 240 16.31 -14.51 -7.64
CA PHE A 240 15.03 -13.78 -7.52
C PHE A 240 14.33 -14.16 -6.22
N LEU A 241 14.23 -13.20 -5.31
CA LEU A 241 13.60 -13.34 -3.99
C LEU A 241 12.18 -12.80 -4.06
N ILE A 242 11.20 -13.65 -3.80
CA ILE A 242 9.77 -13.28 -3.79
C ILE A 242 9.29 -13.31 -2.34
N ILE A 243 8.97 -12.12 -1.81
CA ILE A 243 8.53 -11.91 -0.43
C ILE A 243 7.04 -11.55 -0.43
N GLY A 244 6.26 -12.35 0.25
CA GLY A 244 4.83 -12.15 0.42
C GLY A 244 4.03 -13.43 0.37
N ASP A 245 2.71 -13.28 0.57
CA ASP A 245 1.73 -14.36 0.53
C ASP A 245 0.43 -13.86 -0.10
N GLY A 246 -0.46 -14.76 -0.47
CA GLY A 246 -1.74 -14.46 -1.08
C GLY A 246 -2.33 -15.63 -1.86
N GLU A 247 -3.50 -15.41 -2.45
CA GLU A 247 -4.23 -16.48 -3.16
C GLU A 247 -3.46 -17.11 -4.33
N ASP A 248 -2.49 -16.39 -4.91
CA ASP A 248 -1.67 -16.85 -6.04
C ASP A 248 -0.39 -17.59 -5.60
N PHE A 249 -0.08 -17.61 -4.27
CA PHE A 249 1.12 -18.26 -3.75
C PHE A 249 1.29 -19.72 -4.17
N PRO A 250 0.26 -20.61 -4.10
CA PRO A 250 0.42 -22.00 -4.49
C PRO A 250 0.75 -22.15 -5.98
N HIS A 251 0.13 -21.34 -6.84
CA HIS A 251 0.42 -21.33 -8.28
C HIS A 251 1.85 -20.86 -8.57
N LEU A 252 2.26 -19.73 -7.98
CA LEU A 252 3.61 -19.18 -8.16
C LEU A 252 4.67 -20.13 -7.65
N LYS A 253 4.44 -20.79 -6.51
CA LYS A 253 5.33 -21.82 -5.97
C LYS A 253 5.49 -22.96 -6.95
N LYS A 254 4.39 -23.50 -7.50
CA LYS A 254 4.42 -24.60 -8.47
C LYS A 254 5.23 -24.26 -9.73
N ILE A 255 5.11 -23.04 -10.26
CA ILE A 255 5.84 -22.65 -11.48
C ILE A 255 7.30 -22.27 -11.24
N SER A 256 7.72 -22.08 -9.97
CA SER A 256 9.07 -21.69 -9.58
C SER A 256 9.87 -22.78 -8.85
N GLU A 257 9.23 -23.85 -8.34
CA GLU A 257 9.87 -24.83 -7.45
C GLU A 257 11.07 -25.56 -8.07
N LYS A 258 11.09 -25.74 -9.40
CA LYS A 258 12.20 -26.39 -10.13
C LYS A 258 13.38 -25.46 -10.41
N GLU A 259 13.23 -24.16 -10.11
CA GLU A 259 14.22 -23.13 -10.45
C GLU A 259 15.03 -22.75 -9.21
N ASN A 260 16.27 -23.21 -9.14
CA ASN A 260 17.13 -22.96 -7.97
C ASN A 260 17.49 -21.48 -7.75
N TYR A 261 17.35 -20.66 -8.79
CA TYR A 261 17.58 -19.20 -8.79
C TYR A 261 16.31 -18.38 -8.43
N ILE A 262 15.17 -19.02 -8.14
CA ILE A 262 13.95 -18.36 -7.64
C ILE A 262 13.64 -18.88 -6.24
N LYS A 263 13.46 -17.97 -5.28
CA LYS A 263 13.18 -18.29 -3.88
C LYS A 263 11.91 -17.62 -3.41
N MET A 264 10.91 -18.44 -3.08
CA MET A 264 9.67 -17.99 -2.44
C MET A 264 9.88 -17.94 -0.93
N LEU A 265 9.95 -16.75 -0.33
CA LEU A 265 10.25 -16.57 1.10
C LEU A 265 9.00 -16.51 1.99
N GLY A 266 7.81 -16.50 1.37
CA GLY A 266 6.54 -16.40 2.09
C GLY A 266 6.32 -15.01 2.71
N ASN A 267 5.35 -14.95 3.62
CA ASN A 267 5.05 -13.71 4.34
C ASN A 267 6.10 -13.44 5.42
N LEU A 268 6.75 -12.29 5.35
CA LEU A 268 7.75 -11.85 6.32
C LEU A 268 7.30 -10.57 7.02
N PRO A 269 7.72 -10.34 8.28
CA PRO A 269 7.57 -9.04 8.93
C PRO A 269 8.19 -7.92 8.06
N ARG A 270 7.60 -6.71 8.14
CA ARG A 270 8.04 -5.54 7.34
C ARG A 270 9.54 -5.25 7.48
N GLU A 271 10.05 -5.36 8.70
CA GLU A 271 11.47 -5.12 8.99
C GLU A 271 12.38 -6.10 8.24
N LYS A 272 11.97 -7.37 8.17
CA LYS A 272 12.70 -8.39 7.39
C LYS A 272 12.63 -8.11 5.90
N ALA A 273 11.45 -7.76 5.38
CA ALA A 273 11.29 -7.41 3.96
C ALA A 273 12.16 -6.19 3.59
N ILE A 274 12.19 -5.15 4.43
CA ILE A 274 13.07 -3.98 4.24
C ILE A 274 14.54 -4.38 4.34
N GLY A 275 14.92 -5.25 5.28
CA GLY A 275 16.29 -5.77 5.39
C GLY A 275 16.76 -6.48 4.12
N ILE A 276 15.84 -7.20 3.44
CA ILE A 276 16.11 -7.85 2.13
C ILE A 276 16.17 -6.80 1.01
N LEU A 277 15.28 -5.81 1.00
CA LEU A 277 15.35 -4.71 0.02
C LEU A 277 16.68 -3.97 0.10
N LYS A 278 17.24 -3.77 1.30
CA LYS A 278 18.56 -3.10 1.50
C LYS A 278 19.75 -3.84 0.91
N ILE A 279 19.60 -5.12 0.61
CA ILE A 279 20.62 -5.94 -0.04
C ILE A 279 20.29 -6.27 -1.50
N SER A 280 19.12 -5.85 -1.98
CA SER A 280 18.66 -6.12 -3.34
C SER A 280 19.24 -5.11 -4.33
N ASP A 281 19.70 -5.60 -5.47
CA ASP A 281 20.21 -4.76 -6.57
C ASP A 281 19.07 -4.24 -7.44
N ILE A 282 18.09 -5.10 -7.74
CA ILE A 282 16.97 -4.82 -8.65
C ILE A 282 15.65 -5.16 -7.96
N TYR A 283 14.67 -4.29 -8.11
CA TYR A 283 13.30 -4.53 -7.67
C TYR A 283 12.34 -4.62 -8.86
N LEU A 284 11.55 -5.67 -8.95
CA LEU A 284 10.56 -5.85 -10.01
C LEU A 284 9.16 -5.47 -9.50
N HIS A 285 8.52 -4.50 -10.18
CA HIS A 285 7.16 -4.06 -9.90
C HIS A 285 6.27 -4.33 -11.12
N SER A 286 5.71 -5.53 -11.21
CA SER A 286 4.97 -6.04 -12.38
C SER A 286 3.45 -5.86 -12.29
N SER A 287 2.96 -4.98 -11.41
CA SER A 287 1.53 -4.81 -11.11
C SER A 287 0.67 -4.44 -12.33
N MET A 288 -0.56 -4.93 -12.33
CA MET A 288 -1.64 -4.52 -13.24
C MET A 288 -2.42 -3.34 -12.61
N PRO A 289 -3.32 -2.66 -13.32
CA PRO A 289 -4.18 -1.62 -12.73
C PRO A 289 -5.03 -2.13 -11.58
N GLY A 290 -5.34 -1.25 -10.63
CA GLY A 290 -6.26 -1.53 -9.52
C GLY A 290 -5.82 -0.97 -8.17
N GLY A 291 -4.53 -0.90 -7.90
CA GLY A 291 -3.99 -0.31 -6.68
C GLY A 291 -3.74 1.19 -6.79
N GLY A 292 -3.56 1.84 -5.65
CA GLY A 292 -3.05 3.20 -5.57
C GLY A 292 -1.51 3.22 -5.63
N LEU A 293 -0.88 4.18 -4.94
CA LEU A 293 0.58 4.25 -4.89
C LEU A 293 1.17 3.11 -4.04
N SER A 294 2.02 2.29 -4.66
CA SER A 294 2.59 1.10 -4.03
C SER A 294 3.61 1.46 -2.95
N THR A 295 3.35 1.02 -1.71
CA THR A 295 4.29 1.19 -0.59
C THR A 295 5.62 0.47 -0.84
N SER A 296 5.56 -0.79 -1.27
CA SER A 296 6.78 -1.59 -1.49
C SER A 296 7.64 -1.06 -2.63
N LEU A 297 7.04 -0.40 -3.64
CA LEU A 297 7.80 0.32 -4.66
C LEU A 297 8.60 1.46 -4.04
N LEU A 298 7.96 2.32 -3.23
CA LEU A 298 8.65 3.43 -2.56
C LEU A 298 9.72 2.93 -1.59
N GLU A 299 9.43 1.84 -0.86
CA GLU A 299 10.39 1.20 0.04
C GLU A 299 11.60 0.62 -0.71
N ALA A 300 11.40 0.01 -1.87
CA ALA A 300 12.51 -0.47 -2.71
C ALA A 300 13.38 0.68 -3.22
N MET A 301 12.76 1.77 -3.68
CA MET A 301 13.48 2.95 -4.16
C MET A 301 14.30 3.62 -3.06
N ILE A 302 13.76 3.77 -1.85
CA ILE A 302 14.52 4.34 -0.72
C ILE A 302 15.60 3.39 -0.20
N CYS A 303 15.40 2.08 -0.33
CA CYS A 303 16.41 1.06 -0.01
C CYS A 303 17.50 0.91 -1.07
N ASN A 304 17.54 1.79 -2.07
CA ASN A 304 18.58 1.83 -3.08
C ASN A 304 18.52 0.67 -4.07
N CYS A 305 17.33 0.17 -4.43
CA CYS A 305 17.14 -0.78 -5.52
C CYS A 305 16.97 -0.04 -6.85
N ALA A 306 17.57 -0.54 -7.93
CA ALA A 306 17.18 -0.17 -9.28
C ALA A 306 15.82 -0.79 -9.61
N VAL A 307 14.86 0.00 -10.09
CA VAL A 307 13.49 -0.47 -10.28
C VAL A 307 13.18 -0.69 -11.75
N ILE A 308 12.59 -1.86 -12.05
CA ILE A 308 11.90 -2.13 -13.31
C ILE A 308 10.41 -2.28 -12.98
N ALA A 309 9.57 -1.42 -13.55
CA ALA A 309 8.16 -1.37 -13.20
C ALA A 309 7.23 -1.31 -14.42
N THR A 310 6.01 -1.83 -14.26
CA THR A 310 4.89 -1.49 -15.14
C THR A 310 4.29 -0.14 -14.69
N PRO A 311 3.68 0.67 -15.60
CA PRO A 311 3.13 1.99 -15.27
C PRO A 311 1.79 1.89 -14.54
N ASN A 312 1.75 1.16 -13.44
CA ASN A 312 0.56 0.93 -12.62
C ASN A 312 0.87 1.15 -11.15
N GLU A 313 -0.16 1.25 -10.32
CA GLU A 313 -0.05 1.51 -8.88
C GLU A 313 0.82 2.76 -8.57
N GLY A 314 0.69 3.81 -9.37
CA GLY A 314 1.44 5.04 -9.20
C GLY A 314 2.92 4.96 -9.59
N ALA A 315 3.37 3.86 -10.21
CA ALA A 315 4.77 3.74 -10.65
C ALA A 315 5.14 4.80 -11.68
N ASP A 316 4.22 5.14 -12.59
CA ASP A 316 4.38 6.21 -13.59
C ASP A 316 4.36 7.64 -13.00
N GLU A 317 3.97 7.78 -11.74
CA GLU A 317 4.02 9.05 -11.02
C GLU A 317 5.33 9.24 -10.25
N VAL A 318 6.05 8.15 -10.01
CA VAL A 318 7.26 8.11 -9.18
C VAL A 318 8.50 7.86 -10.03
N ILE A 319 8.37 7.00 -11.04
CA ILE A 319 9.48 6.63 -11.92
C ILE A 319 9.49 7.53 -13.15
N LYS A 320 10.58 8.23 -13.33
CA LYS A 320 10.95 8.90 -14.57
C LYS A 320 11.77 7.93 -15.39
N ASN A 321 11.17 7.43 -16.48
CA ASN A 321 11.77 6.37 -17.28
C ASN A 321 13.18 6.72 -17.73
N ASN A 322 14.12 5.81 -17.54
CA ASN A 322 15.56 5.95 -17.85
C ASN A 322 16.31 7.04 -17.05
N GLU A 323 15.66 7.68 -16.04
CA GLU A 323 16.33 8.62 -15.14
C GLU A 323 16.56 8.00 -13.74
N ASN A 324 15.47 7.54 -13.08
CA ASN A 324 15.49 6.96 -11.74
C ASN A 324 14.90 5.54 -11.67
N GLY A 325 14.70 4.90 -12.83
CA GLY A 325 14.17 3.56 -12.99
C GLY A 325 13.70 3.31 -14.40
N ILE A 326 13.17 2.13 -14.66
CA ILE A 326 12.73 1.69 -15.98
C ILE A 326 11.24 1.39 -15.95
N LEU A 327 10.47 2.00 -16.86
CA LEU A 327 9.07 1.70 -17.09
C LEU A 327 8.92 0.80 -18.32
N ILE A 328 8.27 -0.34 -18.17
CA ILE A 328 8.01 -1.29 -19.24
C ILE A 328 6.51 -1.38 -19.53
N LYS A 329 6.15 -1.66 -20.79
CA LYS A 329 4.77 -1.90 -21.16
C LYS A 329 4.20 -3.07 -20.37
N ARG A 330 2.95 -2.94 -19.99
CA ARG A 330 2.17 -3.95 -19.27
C ARG A 330 2.25 -5.30 -19.97
N THR A 331 2.50 -6.38 -19.24
CA THR A 331 2.50 -7.78 -19.72
C THR A 331 3.57 -8.14 -20.75
N ASP A 332 4.46 -7.24 -21.12
CA ASP A 332 5.56 -7.54 -22.03
C ASP A 332 6.71 -8.25 -21.30
N THR A 333 6.61 -9.57 -21.24
CA THR A 333 7.58 -10.43 -20.56
C THR A 333 8.96 -10.39 -21.23
N ASN A 334 9.01 -10.25 -22.58
CA ASN A 334 10.27 -10.17 -23.30
C ASN A 334 10.97 -8.85 -23.02
N LEU A 335 10.24 -7.73 -23.06
CA LEU A 335 10.81 -6.42 -22.70
C LEU A 335 11.29 -6.40 -21.25
N ALA A 336 10.54 -7.03 -20.32
CA ALA A 336 10.99 -7.17 -18.93
C ALA A 336 12.31 -7.94 -18.85
N MET A 337 12.42 -9.06 -19.55
CA MET A 337 13.64 -9.85 -19.63
C MET A 337 14.80 -9.04 -20.23
N GLU A 338 14.59 -8.31 -21.31
CA GLU A 338 15.62 -7.47 -21.94
C GLU A 338 16.15 -6.40 -20.98
N GLN A 339 15.26 -5.73 -20.22
CA GLN A 339 15.67 -4.73 -19.22
C GLN A 339 16.41 -5.37 -18.02
N ILE A 340 16.02 -6.56 -17.61
CA ILE A 340 16.78 -7.32 -16.59
C ILE A 340 18.18 -7.64 -17.11
N VAL A 341 18.31 -8.15 -18.35
CA VAL A 341 19.61 -8.43 -19.01
C VAL A 341 20.46 -7.18 -19.09
N HIS A 342 19.84 -6.06 -19.49
CA HIS A 342 20.52 -4.77 -19.58
C HIS A 342 21.15 -4.38 -18.25
N LEU A 343 20.38 -4.42 -17.15
CA LEU A 343 20.88 -4.07 -15.82
C LEU A 343 21.94 -5.06 -15.32
N ILE A 344 21.76 -6.37 -15.53
CA ILE A 344 22.76 -7.38 -15.14
C ILE A 344 24.13 -7.13 -15.80
N LYS A 345 24.13 -6.72 -17.07
CA LYS A 345 25.33 -6.40 -17.83
C LYS A 345 25.93 -5.03 -17.50
N ASN A 346 25.13 -4.10 -16.98
CA ASN A 346 25.48 -2.71 -16.75
C ASN A 346 25.31 -2.30 -15.28
N LYS A 347 26.17 -2.79 -14.39
CA LYS A 347 26.11 -2.50 -12.94
C LYS A 347 26.15 -0.98 -12.63
N GLN A 348 26.77 -0.18 -13.48
CA GLN A 348 26.77 1.27 -13.32
C GLN A 348 25.36 1.87 -13.47
N GLU A 349 24.52 1.31 -14.33
CA GLU A 349 23.13 1.72 -14.49
C GLU A 349 22.30 1.35 -13.23
N ILE A 350 22.53 0.18 -12.65
CA ILE A 350 21.91 -0.19 -11.36
C ILE A 350 22.21 0.89 -10.32
N LYS A 351 23.49 1.27 -10.17
CA LYS A 351 23.91 2.28 -9.21
C LYS A 351 23.28 3.65 -9.54
N ARG A 352 23.33 4.08 -10.79
CA ARG A 352 22.78 5.36 -11.24
C ARG A 352 21.27 5.46 -10.94
N TYR A 353 20.48 4.45 -11.32
CA TYR A 353 19.04 4.46 -11.07
C TYR A 353 18.71 4.41 -9.57
N SER A 354 19.39 3.56 -8.82
CA SER A 354 19.12 3.39 -7.40
C SER A 354 19.46 4.66 -6.60
N GLU A 355 20.59 5.31 -6.85
CA GLU A 355 20.97 6.56 -6.20
C GLU A 355 19.99 7.70 -6.54
N LYS A 356 19.65 7.84 -7.82
CA LYS A 356 18.70 8.86 -8.26
C LYS A 356 17.30 8.64 -7.70
N SER A 357 16.81 7.39 -7.70
CA SER A 357 15.51 7.04 -7.14
C SER A 357 15.44 7.36 -5.65
N LYS A 358 16.48 7.02 -4.89
CA LYS A 358 16.56 7.31 -3.45
C LYS A 358 16.45 8.81 -3.18
N ILE A 359 17.17 9.65 -3.93
CA ILE A 359 17.09 11.11 -3.80
C ILE A 359 15.68 11.61 -4.11
N ASP A 360 15.09 11.15 -5.21
CA ASP A 360 13.75 11.60 -5.63
C ASP A 360 12.68 11.22 -4.61
N ILE A 361 12.75 10.01 -4.02
CA ILE A 361 11.84 9.56 -2.96
C ILE A 361 12.01 10.40 -1.70
N HIS A 362 13.23 10.61 -1.25
CA HIS A 362 13.50 11.41 -0.06
C HIS A 362 12.93 12.83 -0.17
N ASN A 363 13.06 13.46 -1.34
CA ASN A 363 12.61 14.83 -1.56
C ASN A 363 11.09 14.98 -1.72
N ASN A 364 10.40 13.95 -2.23
CA ASN A 364 9.01 14.09 -2.65
C ASN A 364 8.02 13.30 -1.79
N PHE A 365 8.47 12.24 -1.08
CA PHE A 365 7.59 11.32 -0.37
C PHE A 365 7.88 11.29 1.14
N ASN A 366 8.05 12.47 1.76
CA ASN A 366 8.23 12.57 3.20
C ASN A 366 6.94 13.01 3.92
N TRP A 367 6.72 12.47 5.11
CA TRP A 367 5.52 12.75 5.89
C TRP A 367 5.37 14.22 6.29
N LYS A 368 6.46 14.92 6.56
CA LYS A 368 6.40 16.35 6.93
C LYS A 368 5.73 17.17 5.84
N LYS A 369 6.09 16.93 4.56
CA LYS A 369 5.47 17.58 3.41
C LYS A 369 3.99 17.22 3.27
N SER A 370 3.67 15.92 3.39
CA SER A 370 2.29 15.44 3.27
C SER A 370 1.40 15.98 4.40
N ILE A 371 1.88 15.97 5.64
CA ILE A 371 1.12 16.46 6.80
C ILE A 371 0.85 17.96 6.71
N ASN A 372 1.79 18.75 6.20
CA ASN A 372 1.55 20.19 5.97
C ASN A 372 0.39 20.41 5.01
N LEU A 373 0.31 19.66 3.91
CA LEU A 373 -0.81 19.73 2.97
C LEU A 373 -2.14 19.30 3.62
N TYR A 374 -2.14 18.24 4.42
CA TYR A 374 -3.32 17.85 5.19
C TYR A 374 -3.74 18.95 6.18
N ALA A 375 -2.78 19.57 6.88
CA ALA A 375 -3.05 20.64 7.83
C ALA A 375 -3.69 21.87 7.16
N GLU A 376 -3.29 22.19 5.93
CA GLU A 376 -3.95 23.26 5.14
C GLU A 376 -5.41 22.90 4.82
N ILE A 377 -5.68 21.65 4.43
CA ILE A 377 -7.05 21.18 4.20
C ILE A 377 -7.88 21.21 5.49
N PHE A 378 -7.30 20.81 6.61
CA PHE A 378 -8.01 20.80 7.89
C PHE A 378 -8.41 22.20 8.37
N LYS A 379 -7.65 23.24 8.00
CA LYS A 379 -7.94 24.65 8.33
C LYS A 379 -9.01 25.28 7.46
N LYS A 380 -9.22 24.78 6.23
CA LYS A 380 -10.30 25.27 5.36
C LYS A 380 -11.64 24.92 6.01
N ARG A 381 -12.50 25.92 6.25
CA ARG A 381 -13.85 25.74 6.78
C ARG A 381 -14.85 25.32 5.70
#